data_44a811737e12057c4bd6d7665dd9b60c
#
_entry.id   44a811737e12057c4bd6d7665dd9b60c
#
_cell.length_a   1.000
_cell.length_b   1.000
_cell.length_c   1.000
_cell.angle_alpha   90.00
_cell.angle_beta   90.00
_cell.angle_gamma   90.00
#
_symmetry.space_group_name_H-M   'P 1'
#
loop_
_entity.id
_entity.type
_entity.pdbx_description
1 polymer ?
#
loop_
_entity_poly.entity_id
_entity_poly.type
_entity_poly.pdbx_seq_one_letter_code
_entity_poly.pdbx_strand_id
1 'polypeptide(L)'
;MKLKMDGICKSFGSNEVLKSVGFQLGEGEICALLGENGAGKSTLMNILGGVLQPDSGDILLDGEKKTFDSPAQSLDAGIAFIHQELNLINDLPIYENMFIGRELKKKSGFLDHKRMIEQTSRVFDRMGLTLDPREMVRNLDASYKQIVEISRALLMDAKIIIMDEPTTSLTDPEIEKVFAILRQLRQQKVGIVFISHKLREVMEICDTYTVLRDGVMVASGSVKDVTTYDLARFMVGHDVRTEKLGSGAQRGEERLSLRGLTQEPHFRNIDLTAYAGEVLGV
;
A
#
# COMPACT_ATOMS: atom_id res chain seq x y z
N MET A 1 3.71 -19.23 -0.02
CA MET A 1 3.50 -19.13 1.45
C MET A 1 2.07 -18.68 1.70
N LYS A 2 1.37 -19.36 2.60
CA LYS A 2 0.00 -19.03 3.01
C LYS A 2 0.02 -18.39 4.39
N LEU A 3 -0.71 -17.31 4.57
CA LEU A 3 -0.86 -16.61 5.85
C LEU A 3 -2.29 -16.78 6.37
N LYS A 4 -2.43 -17.11 7.65
CA LYS A 4 -3.67 -16.99 8.40
C LYS A 4 -3.39 -16.30 9.73
N MET A 5 -4.14 -15.26 10.02
CA MET A 5 -4.24 -14.68 11.36
C MET A 5 -5.62 -15.05 11.91
N ASP A 6 -5.67 -15.57 13.12
CA ASP A 6 -6.88 -16.16 13.69
C ASP A 6 -7.14 -15.59 15.08
N GLY A 7 -8.29 -14.94 15.26
CA GLY A 7 -8.73 -14.42 16.55
C GLY A 7 -7.83 -13.34 17.15
N ILE A 8 -7.19 -12.51 16.32
CA ILE A 8 -6.24 -11.47 16.79
C ILE A 8 -6.97 -10.40 17.59
N CYS A 9 -6.55 -10.24 18.84
CA CYS A 9 -7.00 -9.16 19.72
C CYS A 9 -5.83 -8.23 20.06
N LYS A 10 -6.14 -6.92 20.17
CA LYS A 10 -5.17 -5.92 20.62
C LYS A 10 -5.85 -4.75 21.30
N SER A 11 -5.36 -4.40 22.48
CA SER A 11 -5.81 -3.24 23.25
C SER A 11 -4.65 -2.29 23.56
N PHE A 12 -4.95 -1.02 23.67
CA PHE A 12 -4.04 0.02 24.15
C PHE A 12 -4.70 0.71 25.35
N GLY A 13 -4.31 0.35 26.55
CA GLY A 13 -4.98 0.72 27.78
C GLY A 13 -6.41 0.15 27.81
N SER A 14 -7.41 1.01 27.96
CA SER A 14 -8.84 0.63 27.94
C SER A 14 -9.44 0.58 26.51
N ASN A 15 -8.69 0.95 25.48
CA ASN A 15 -9.20 0.98 24.11
C ASN A 15 -8.89 -0.33 23.39
N GLU A 16 -9.89 -1.15 23.14
CA GLU A 16 -9.78 -2.39 22.35
C GLU A 16 -9.84 -2.07 20.86
N VAL A 17 -8.68 -2.16 20.18
CA VAL A 17 -8.49 -1.78 18.77
C VAL A 17 -8.75 -2.96 17.83
N LEU A 18 -8.40 -4.19 18.22
CA LEU A 18 -8.71 -5.41 17.46
C LEU A 18 -9.47 -6.38 18.33
N LYS A 19 -10.60 -6.87 17.82
CA LYS A 19 -11.58 -7.69 18.54
C LYS A 19 -11.76 -9.01 17.82
N SER A 20 -10.89 -9.99 18.11
CA SER A 20 -10.91 -11.32 17.50
C SER A 20 -10.89 -11.30 15.96
N VAL A 21 -9.97 -10.51 15.39
CA VAL A 21 -9.87 -10.33 13.94
C VAL A 21 -9.23 -11.54 13.28
N GLY A 22 -9.88 -12.02 12.20
CA GLY A 22 -9.34 -12.99 11.26
C GLY A 22 -8.83 -12.30 9.99
N PHE A 23 -7.71 -12.81 9.42
CA PHE A 23 -7.21 -12.39 8.12
C PHE A 23 -6.54 -13.58 7.42
N GLN A 24 -6.71 -13.69 6.11
CA GLN A 24 -6.11 -14.78 5.33
C GLN A 24 -5.53 -14.24 4.03
N LEU A 25 -4.41 -14.83 3.61
CA LEU A 25 -3.78 -14.57 2.32
C LEU A 25 -3.24 -15.87 1.73
N GLY A 26 -3.65 -16.18 0.51
CA GLY A 26 -3.17 -17.32 -0.25
C GLY A 26 -1.79 -17.09 -0.88
N GLU A 27 -1.20 -18.17 -1.37
CA GLU A 27 0.04 -18.09 -2.13
C GLU A 27 -0.21 -17.46 -3.50
N GLY A 28 0.55 -16.40 -3.84
CA GLY A 28 0.35 -15.69 -5.10
C GLY A 28 -1.03 -15.02 -5.20
N GLU A 29 -1.55 -14.54 -4.11
CA GLU A 29 -2.83 -13.84 -4.01
C GLU A 29 -2.57 -12.35 -3.69
N ILE A 30 -3.37 -11.47 -4.27
CA ILE A 30 -3.42 -10.06 -3.90
C ILE A 30 -4.71 -9.84 -3.13
N CYS A 31 -4.60 -9.64 -1.81
CA CYS A 31 -5.74 -9.40 -0.93
C CYS A 31 -5.81 -7.92 -0.52
N ALA A 32 -6.93 -7.26 -0.80
CA ALA A 32 -7.19 -5.92 -0.28
C ALA A 32 -7.52 -5.97 1.21
N LEU A 33 -6.86 -5.13 2.00
CA LEU A 33 -7.24 -4.86 3.40
C LEU A 33 -7.87 -3.47 3.47
N LEU A 34 -9.19 -3.44 3.65
CA LEU A 34 -10.03 -2.24 3.56
C LEU A 34 -10.58 -1.84 4.94
N GLY A 35 -11.00 -0.59 5.06
CA GLY A 35 -11.64 -0.03 6.25
C GLY A 35 -11.32 1.45 6.40
N GLU A 36 -12.12 2.16 7.18
CA GLU A 36 -11.88 3.57 7.49
C GLU A 36 -10.61 3.79 8.34
N ASN A 37 -10.19 5.03 8.49
CA ASN A 37 -9.10 5.38 9.40
C ASN A 37 -9.52 5.02 10.83
N GLY A 38 -8.59 4.35 11.56
CA GLY A 38 -8.89 3.85 12.90
C GLY A 38 -9.57 2.47 12.95
N ALA A 39 -9.91 1.84 11.83
CA ALA A 39 -10.52 0.50 11.80
C ALA A 39 -9.62 -0.65 12.31
N GLY A 40 -8.32 -0.39 12.55
CA GLY A 40 -7.38 -1.37 13.06
C GLY A 40 -6.42 -1.95 12.01
N LYS A 41 -6.47 -1.53 10.74
CA LYS A 41 -5.63 -2.06 9.64
C LYS A 41 -4.14 -2.01 9.97
N SER A 42 -3.63 -0.83 10.31
CA SER A 42 -2.20 -0.63 10.63
C SER A 42 -1.80 -1.41 11.90
N THR A 43 -2.68 -1.53 12.88
CA THR A 43 -2.44 -2.34 14.09
C THR A 43 -2.30 -3.81 13.72
N LEU A 44 -3.20 -4.35 12.90
CA LEU A 44 -3.15 -5.75 12.43
C LEU A 44 -1.86 -6.02 11.65
N MET A 45 -1.48 -5.11 10.75
CA MET A 45 -0.25 -5.26 9.96
C MET A 45 1.02 -5.07 10.79
N ASN A 46 1.02 -4.19 11.78
CA ASN A 46 2.13 -4.03 12.71
C ASN A 46 2.34 -5.28 13.60
N ILE A 47 1.27 -6.00 13.92
CA ILE A 47 1.37 -7.31 14.60
C ILE A 47 2.03 -8.32 13.65
N LEU A 48 1.60 -8.40 12.40
CA LEU A 48 2.19 -9.28 11.39
C LEU A 48 3.66 -8.90 11.11
N GLY A 49 3.97 -7.62 11.09
CA GLY A 49 5.32 -7.08 10.91
C GLY A 49 6.23 -7.19 12.13
N GLY A 50 5.77 -7.73 13.27
CA GLY A 50 6.58 -7.88 14.49
C GLY A 50 6.90 -6.56 15.21
N VAL A 51 6.18 -5.47 14.89
CA VAL A 51 6.28 -4.17 15.58
C VAL A 51 5.47 -4.18 16.88
N LEU A 52 4.34 -4.91 16.87
CA LEU A 52 3.43 -5.06 18.00
C LEU A 52 3.21 -6.54 18.30
N GLN A 53 2.98 -6.87 19.58
CA GLN A 53 2.53 -8.18 19.99
C GLN A 53 0.99 -8.19 20.10
N PRO A 54 0.30 -9.24 19.63
CA PRO A 54 -1.12 -9.42 19.91
C PRO A 54 -1.32 -9.72 21.40
N ASP A 55 -2.47 -9.34 21.95
CA ASP A 55 -2.86 -9.74 23.31
C ASP A 55 -3.38 -11.17 23.32
N SER A 56 -3.98 -11.61 22.20
CA SER A 56 -4.38 -13.01 21.94
C SER A 56 -4.55 -13.27 20.47
N GLY A 57 -4.70 -14.54 20.10
CA GLY A 57 -4.83 -14.99 18.71
C GLY A 57 -3.51 -15.55 18.17
N ASP A 58 -3.57 -16.10 16.97
CA ASP A 58 -2.49 -16.84 16.37
C ASP A 58 -2.16 -16.35 14.96
N ILE A 59 -0.87 -16.30 14.65
CA ILE A 59 -0.36 -16.10 13.28
C ILE A 59 0.15 -17.46 12.79
N LEU A 60 -0.34 -17.91 11.66
CA LEU A 60 0.09 -19.16 11.03
C LEU A 60 0.67 -18.87 9.63
N LEU A 61 1.89 -19.34 9.40
CA LEU A 61 2.53 -19.38 8.09
C LEU A 61 2.65 -20.84 7.63
N ASP A 62 2.05 -21.15 6.47
CA ASP A 62 1.96 -22.50 5.93
C ASP A 62 1.42 -23.53 6.95
N GLY A 63 0.54 -23.08 7.86
CA GLY A 63 -0.08 -23.89 8.91
C GLY A 63 0.74 -23.99 10.20
N GLU A 64 1.95 -23.46 10.25
CA GLU A 64 2.77 -23.41 11.46
C GLU A 64 2.55 -22.10 12.23
N LYS A 65 2.35 -22.22 13.54
CA LYS A 65 2.23 -21.05 14.41
C LYS A 65 3.56 -20.31 14.51
N LYS A 66 3.52 -19.01 14.29
CA LYS A 66 4.66 -18.11 14.37
C LYS A 66 4.37 -16.97 15.35
N THR A 67 5.42 -16.46 15.98
CA THR A 67 5.42 -15.26 16.80
C THR A 67 6.60 -14.40 16.38
N PHE A 68 6.41 -13.11 16.23
CA PHE A 68 7.45 -12.19 15.80
C PHE A 68 7.70 -11.15 16.89
N ASP A 69 8.83 -11.23 17.56
CA ASP A 69 9.23 -10.29 18.63
C ASP A 69 9.91 -9.03 18.08
N SER A 70 10.18 -9.01 16.78
CA SER A 70 10.80 -7.88 16.10
C SER A 70 10.51 -7.89 14.59
N PRO A 71 10.60 -6.71 13.91
CA PRO A 71 10.49 -6.64 12.46
C PRO A 71 11.51 -7.49 11.71
N ALA A 72 12.70 -7.67 12.27
CA ALA A 72 13.72 -8.54 11.69
C ALA A 72 13.26 -10.00 11.59
N GLN A 73 12.60 -10.52 12.64
CA GLN A 73 12.07 -11.89 12.64
C GLN A 73 10.94 -12.08 11.59
N SER A 74 10.04 -11.10 11.45
CA SER A 74 9.00 -11.11 10.43
C SER A 74 9.62 -11.09 9.02
N LEU A 75 10.61 -10.24 8.81
CA LEU A 75 11.32 -10.15 7.54
C LEU A 75 12.10 -11.45 7.21
N ASP A 76 12.78 -12.04 8.19
CA ASP A 76 13.49 -13.32 8.04
C ASP A 76 12.53 -14.49 7.78
N ALA A 77 11.26 -14.37 8.22
CA ALA A 77 10.19 -15.30 7.86
C ALA A 77 9.61 -15.05 6.45
N GLY A 78 10.09 -14.03 5.75
CA GLY A 78 9.71 -13.70 4.38
C GLY A 78 8.53 -12.74 4.27
N ILE A 79 8.25 -11.92 5.30
CA ILE A 79 7.22 -10.88 5.29
C ILE A 79 7.91 -9.51 5.24
N ALA A 80 7.71 -8.77 4.16
CA ALA A 80 8.25 -7.42 4.00
C ALA A 80 7.14 -6.38 4.06
N PHE A 81 7.44 -5.21 4.61
CA PHE A 81 6.53 -4.08 4.72
C PHE A 81 7.01 -2.92 3.85
N ILE A 82 6.13 -2.39 3.00
CA ILE A 82 6.34 -1.17 2.22
C ILE A 82 5.36 -0.12 2.73
N HIS A 83 5.89 0.90 3.36
CA HIS A 83 5.12 1.98 3.96
C HIS A 83 4.66 3.00 2.90
N GLN A 84 3.65 3.77 3.24
CA GLN A 84 3.13 4.87 2.41
C GLN A 84 4.22 5.90 2.08
N GLU A 85 5.07 6.25 3.06
CA GLU A 85 6.25 7.07 2.82
C GLU A 85 7.42 6.19 2.38
N LEU A 86 8.01 6.54 1.23
CA LEU A 86 9.15 5.79 0.68
C LEU A 86 10.40 6.00 1.54
N ASN A 87 10.95 4.90 2.02
CA ASN A 87 12.16 4.90 2.84
C ASN A 87 13.44 4.82 1.99
N LEU A 88 13.54 5.69 0.97
CA LEU A 88 14.69 5.77 0.07
C LEU A 88 15.50 7.03 0.31
N ILE A 89 16.82 6.89 0.31
CA ILE A 89 17.76 8.01 0.40
C ILE A 89 18.02 8.52 -1.01
N ASN A 90 17.52 9.73 -1.32
CA ASN A 90 17.60 10.32 -2.65
C ASN A 90 19.04 10.51 -3.16
N ASP A 91 19.98 10.78 -2.27
CA ASP A 91 21.40 11.06 -2.60
C ASP A 91 22.28 9.80 -2.66
N LEU A 92 21.67 8.62 -2.61
CA LEU A 92 22.34 7.35 -2.82
C LEU A 92 21.87 6.68 -4.13
N PRO A 93 22.75 5.90 -4.78
CA PRO A 93 22.34 5.07 -5.92
C PRO A 93 21.39 3.96 -5.48
N ILE A 94 20.64 3.40 -6.42
CA ILE A 94 19.63 2.38 -6.17
C ILE A 94 20.23 1.18 -5.42
N TYR A 95 21.39 0.64 -5.92
CA TYR A 95 21.97 -0.54 -5.27
C TYR A 95 22.35 -0.31 -3.81
N GLU A 96 22.76 0.89 -3.40
CA GLU A 96 23.03 1.19 -2.00
C GLU A 96 21.74 1.25 -1.19
N ASN A 97 20.66 1.88 -1.73
CA ASN A 97 19.36 1.88 -1.11
C ASN A 97 18.81 0.46 -0.89
N MET A 98 19.03 -0.45 -1.83
CA MET A 98 18.57 -1.84 -1.70
C MET A 98 19.28 -2.62 -0.60
N PHE A 99 20.48 -2.20 -0.20
CA PHE A 99 21.31 -2.89 0.81
C PHE A 99 21.46 -2.12 2.12
N ILE A 100 20.74 -1.01 2.35
CA ILE A 100 20.80 -0.26 3.61
C ILE A 100 20.61 -1.19 4.80
N GLY A 101 21.58 -1.15 5.75
CA GLY A 101 21.62 -1.96 6.94
C GLY A 101 21.99 -3.45 6.74
N ARG A 102 22.26 -3.85 5.49
CA ARG A 102 22.63 -5.22 5.10
C ARG A 102 23.74 -5.22 4.04
N GLU A 103 24.60 -4.23 4.07
CA GLU A 103 25.65 -4.02 3.09
C GLU A 103 26.58 -5.23 2.99
N LEU A 104 26.89 -5.65 1.77
CA LEU A 104 27.81 -6.74 1.53
C LEU A 104 29.26 -6.25 1.71
N LYS A 105 30.06 -7.02 2.45
CA LYS A 105 31.45 -6.71 2.72
C LYS A 105 32.40 -7.74 2.08
N LYS A 106 33.52 -7.25 1.57
CA LYS A 106 34.66 -8.08 1.16
C LYS A 106 35.35 -8.67 2.38
N LYS A 107 36.19 -9.67 2.20
CA LYS A 107 37.04 -10.23 3.27
C LYS A 107 37.93 -9.17 3.94
N SER A 108 38.24 -8.09 3.26
CA SER A 108 39.02 -6.94 3.79
C SER A 108 38.21 -5.99 4.68
N GLY A 109 36.89 -6.21 4.85
CA GLY A 109 35.98 -5.36 5.64
C GLY A 109 35.37 -4.19 4.86
N PHE A 110 35.87 -3.85 3.66
CA PHE A 110 35.30 -2.80 2.81
C PHE A 110 34.01 -3.27 2.11
N LEU A 111 33.15 -2.32 1.73
CA LEU A 111 31.92 -2.60 0.98
C LEU A 111 32.23 -3.29 -0.36
N ASP A 112 31.40 -4.26 -0.71
CA ASP A 112 31.47 -4.96 -1.98
C ASP A 112 30.43 -4.42 -2.97
N HIS A 113 30.66 -3.20 -3.44
CA HIS A 113 29.77 -2.52 -4.39
C HIS A 113 29.50 -3.37 -5.64
N LYS A 114 30.53 -4.08 -6.15
CA LYS A 114 30.36 -4.92 -7.34
C LYS A 114 29.30 -6.00 -7.11
N ARG A 115 29.39 -6.71 -5.99
CA ARG A 115 28.44 -7.78 -5.65
C ARG A 115 27.05 -7.25 -5.35
N MET A 116 26.94 -6.07 -4.71
CA MET A 116 25.64 -5.40 -4.48
C MET A 116 24.97 -5.03 -5.81
N ILE A 117 25.72 -4.43 -6.75
CA ILE A 117 25.23 -4.10 -8.09
C ILE A 117 24.77 -5.36 -8.84
N GLU A 118 25.56 -6.44 -8.83
CA GLU A 118 25.20 -7.69 -9.49
C GLU A 118 23.91 -8.30 -8.92
N GLN A 119 23.73 -8.27 -7.60
CA GLN A 119 22.52 -8.80 -6.99
C GLN A 119 21.29 -7.92 -7.30
N THR A 120 21.45 -6.59 -7.27
CA THR A 120 20.39 -5.66 -7.69
C THR A 120 19.98 -5.90 -9.14
N SER A 121 20.95 -6.04 -10.07
CA SER A 121 20.67 -6.35 -11.48
C SER A 121 19.85 -7.64 -11.61
N ARG A 122 20.22 -8.71 -10.88
CA ARG A 122 19.46 -9.98 -10.91
C ARG A 122 18.01 -9.83 -10.47
N VAL A 123 17.75 -8.99 -9.47
CA VAL A 123 16.37 -8.70 -9.05
C VAL A 123 15.63 -7.96 -10.16
N PHE A 124 16.25 -6.96 -10.78
CA PHE A 124 15.66 -6.22 -11.89
C PHE A 124 15.39 -7.10 -13.09
N ASP A 125 16.32 -7.98 -13.45
CA ASP A 125 16.13 -8.97 -14.53
C ASP A 125 14.91 -9.88 -14.26
N ARG A 126 14.75 -10.34 -13.00
CA ARG A 126 13.57 -11.13 -12.58
C ARG A 126 12.27 -10.36 -12.70
N MET A 127 12.31 -9.04 -12.54
CA MET A 127 11.15 -8.16 -12.65
C MET A 127 10.97 -7.60 -14.06
N GLY A 128 11.84 -7.97 -15.02
CA GLY A 128 11.82 -7.42 -16.39
C GLY A 128 12.06 -5.93 -16.46
N LEU A 129 12.83 -5.37 -15.52
CA LEU A 129 13.11 -3.95 -15.42
C LEU A 129 14.42 -3.60 -16.14
N THR A 130 14.38 -2.58 -16.98
CA THR A 130 15.55 -1.95 -17.62
C THR A 130 15.97 -0.72 -16.80
N LEU A 131 16.59 -0.94 -15.64
CA LEU A 131 17.02 0.13 -14.75
C LEU A 131 18.49 -0.11 -14.36
N ASP A 132 19.33 0.93 -14.44
CA ASP A 132 20.72 0.82 -14.00
C ASP A 132 20.78 0.88 -12.46
N PRO A 133 21.30 -0.15 -11.78
CA PRO A 133 21.48 -0.11 -10.33
C PRO A 133 22.31 1.07 -9.81
N ARG A 134 23.12 1.70 -10.65
CA ARG A 134 23.95 2.85 -10.30
C ARG A 134 23.22 4.19 -10.41
N GLU A 135 21.99 4.20 -10.97
CA GLU A 135 21.20 5.41 -11.08
C GLU A 135 20.90 5.97 -9.70
N MET A 136 20.95 7.30 -9.58
CA MET A 136 20.63 7.98 -8.31
C MET A 136 19.13 8.00 -8.08
N VAL A 137 18.69 7.69 -6.86
CA VAL A 137 17.26 7.63 -6.53
C VAL A 137 16.55 8.97 -6.76
N ARG A 138 17.21 10.10 -6.60
CA ARG A 138 16.65 11.45 -6.89
C ARG A 138 16.22 11.65 -8.34
N ASN A 139 16.81 10.90 -9.29
CA ASN A 139 16.48 11.00 -10.71
C ASN A 139 15.28 10.15 -11.12
N LEU A 140 14.77 9.30 -10.21
CA LEU A 140 13.64 8.42 -10.46
C LEU A 140 12.32 9.16 -10.28
N ASP A 141 11.34 8.86 -11.12
CA ASP A 141 9.94 9.22 -10.87
C ASP A 141 9.37 8.42 -9.69
N ALA A 142 8.18 8.81 -9.24
CA ALA A 142 7.56 8.19 -8.06
C ALA A 142 7.27 6.69 -8.28
N SER A 143 6.90 6.26 -9.49
CA SER A 143 6.64 4.86 -9.81
C SER A 143 7.91 4.01 -9.70
N TYR A 144 9.03 4.50 -10.23
CA TYR A 144 10.30 3.78 -10.13
C TYR A 144 10.82 3.73 -8.69
N LYS A 145 10.61 4.77 -7.89
CA LYS A 145 10.93 4.73 -6.46
C LYS A 145 10.12 3.65 -5.75
N GLN A 146 8.82 3.54 -6.03
CA GLN A 146 7.97 2.46 -5.51
C GLN A 146 8.47 1.08 -5.94
N ILE A 147 8.86 0.94 -7.21
CA ILE A 147 9.41 -0.31 -7.75
C ILE A 147 10.75 -0.67 -7.08
N VAL A 148 11.59 0.29 -6.74
CA VAL A 148 12.83 0.04 -5.97
C VAL A 148 12.53 -0.50 -4.57
N GLU A 149 11.51 0.03 -3.87
CA GLU A 149 11.06 -0.51 -2.58
C GLU A 149 10.58 -1.97 -2.71
N ILE A 150 9.79 -2.26 -3.74
CA ILE A 150 9.34 -3.64 -4.05
C ILE A 150 10.55 -4.53 -4.35
N SER A 151 11.50 -4.03 -5.15
CA SER A 151 12.73 -4.76 -5.49
C SER A 151 13.58 -5.07 -4.25
N ARG A 152 13.63 -4.15 -3.29
CA ARG A 152 14.31 -4.34 -2.00
C ARG A 152 13.67 -5.48 -1.20
N ALA A 153 12.34 -5.55 -1.15
CA ALA A 153 11.64 -6.65 -0.50
C ALA A 153 11.97 -8.01 -1.16
N LEU A 154 12.03 -8.05 -2.50
CA LEU A 154 12.39 -9.26 -3.23
C LEU A 154 13.86 -9.66 -3.06
N LEU A 155 14.77 -8.71 -2.92
CA LEU A 155 16.18 -8.97 -2.61
C LEU A 155 16.31 -9.71 -1.26
N MET A 156 15.36 -9.49 -0.35
CA MET A 156 15.28 -10.13 0.96
C MET A 156 14.45 -11.43 0.95
N ASP A 157 14.19 -12.01 -0.24
CA ASP A 157 13.40 -13.23 -0.44
C ASP A 157 11.99 -13.17 0.14
N ALA A 158 11.37 -11.97 0.18
CA ALA A 158 10.00 -11.82 0.65
C ALA A 158 9.03 -12.73 -0.12
N LYS A 159 8.19 -13.43 0.62
CA LYS A 159 7.09 -14.29 0.12
C LYS A 159 5.74 -13.60 0.29
N ILE A 160 5.68 -12.66 1.21
CA ILE A 160 4.53 -11.79 1.45
C ILE A 160 5.03 -10.35 1.48
N ILE A 161 4.36 -9.48 0.75
CA ILE A 161 4.64 -8.03 0.75
C ILE A 161 3.37 -7.31 1.22
N ILE A 162 3.49 -6.52 2.28
CA ILE A 162 2.45 -5.62 2.76
C ILE A 162 2.71 -4.25 2.17
N MET A 163 1.74 -3.68 1.48
CA MET A 163 1.84 -2.37 0.84
C MET A 163 0.77 -1.44 1.40
N ASP A 164 1.21 -0.38 2.08
CA ASP A 164 0.32 0.61 2.68
C ASP A 164 0.17 1.81 1.75
N GLU A 165 -1.00 1.95 1.12
CA GLU A 165 -1.35 3.01 0.17
C GLU A 165 -0.30 3.29 -0.92
N PRO A 166 0.16 2.27 -1.66
CA PRO A 166 1.32 2.39 -2.54
C PRO A 166 1.13 3.30 -3.76
N THR A 167 -0.07 3.79 -4.01
CA THR A 167 -0.45 4.54 -5.22
C THR A 167 -0.90 5.97 -4.92
N THR A 168 -0.82 6.43 -3.66
CA THR A 168 -1.40 7.73 -3.24
C THR A 168 -0.81 8.92 -3.98
N SER A 169 0.48 8.88 -4.29
CA SER A 169 1.21 9.97 -4.96
C SER A 169 1.48 9.71 -6.46
N LEU A 170 0.85 8.68 -7.04
CA LEU A 170 1.08 8.27 -8.42
C LEU A 170 -0.01 8.76 -9.36
N THR A 171 0.38 9.10 -10.59
CA THR A 171 -0.54 9.32 -11.72
C THR A 171 -1.03 7.98 -12.30
N ASP A 172 -2.14 7.98 -13.04
CA ASP A 172 -2.70 6.75 -13.63
C ASP A 172 -1.68 5.95 -14.46
N PRO A 173 -0.83 6.55 -15.34
CA PRO A 173 0.21 5.80 -16.05
C PRO A 173 1.29 5.20 -15.14
N GLU A 174 1.57 5.83 -13.99
CA GLU A 174 2.53 5.32 -12.99
C GLU A 174 1.94 4.16 -12.20
N ILE A 175 0.64 4.22 -11.87
CA ILE A 175 -0.10 3.14 -11.22
C ILE A 175 -0.04 1.88 -12.08
N GLU A 176 -0.28 2.00 -13.39
CA GLU A 176 -0.21 0.86 -14.31
C GLU A 176 1.16 0.17 -14.33
N LYS A 177 2.26 0.93 -14.24
CA LYS A 177 3.60 0.34 -14.12
C LYS A 177 3.74 -0.49 -12.85
N VAL A 178 3.30 0.05 -11.72
CA VAL A 178 3.32 -0.68 -10.43
C VAL A 178 2.44 -1.92 -10.51
N PHE A 179 1.22 -1.81 -11.04
CA PHE A 179 0.29 -2.94 -11.19
C PHE A 179 0.84 -4.05 -12.09
N ALA A 180 1.55 -3.71 -13.17
CA ALA A 180 2.23 -4.71 -13.99
C ALA A 180 3.24 -5.53 -13.17
N ILE A 181 4.01 -4.88 -12.30
CA ILE A 181 4.93 -5.55 -11.38
C ILE A 181 4.17 -6.43 -10.37
N LEU A 182 3.09 -5.94 -9.76
CA LEU A 182 2.30 -6.73 -8.82
C LEU A 182 1.70 -7.99 -9.48
N ARG A 183 1.17 -7.85 -10.71
CA ARG A 183 0.67 -9.01 -11.50
C ARG A 183 1.76 -10.03 -11.76
N GLN A 184 2.99 -9.59 -12.04
CA GLN A 184 4.15 -10.48 -12.24
C GLN A 184 4.56 -11.17 -10.94
N LEU A 185 4.60 -10.46 -9.80
CA LEU A 185 4.91 -11.04 -8.49
C LEU A 185 3.88 -12.08 -8.07
N ARG A 186 2.60 -11.83 -8.33
CA ARG A 186 1.53 -12.81 -8.13
C ARG A 186 1.81 -14.11 -8.89
N GLN A 187 2.22 -14.02 -10.16
CA GLN A 187 2.60 -15.20 -10.95
C GLN A 187 3.83 -15.94 -10.37
N GLN A 188 4.73 -15.21 -9.70
CA GLN A 188 5.88 -15.78 -8.98
C GLN A 188 5.51 -16.31 -7.58
N LYS A 189 4.21 -16.38 -7.27
CA LYS A 189 3.66 -16.88 -6.00
C LYS A 189 3.98 -16.01 -4.77
N VAL A 190 4.31 -14.74 -4.96
CA VAL A 190 4.40 -13.76 -3.88
C VAL A 190 2.99 -13.33 -3.49
N GLY A 191 2.63 -13.45 -2.21
CA GLY A 191 1.38 -12.95 -1.66
C GLY A 191 1.48 -11.43 -1.41
N ILE A 192 0.42 -10.68 -1.66
CA ILE A 192 0.42 -9.23 -1.49
C ILE A 192 -0.78 -8.82 -0.65
N VAL A 193 -0.54 -8.10 0.44
CA VAL A 193 -1.57 -7.36 1.19
C VAL A 193 -1.57 -5.93 0.65
N PHE A 194 -2.65 -5.55 0.00
CA PHE A 194 -2.82 -4.25 -0.62
C PHE A 194 -3.77 -3.39 0.22
N ILE A 195 -3.21 -2.44 0.99
CA ILE A 195 -4.01 -1.51 1.79
C ILE A 195 -4.27 -0.28 0.94
N SER A 196 -5.55 0.02 0.69
CA SER A 196 -5.95 1.19 -0.09
C SER A 196 -7.37 1.63 0.29
N HIS A 197 -7.64 2.91 0.13
CA HIS A 197 -8.99 3.48 0.17
C HIS A 197 -9.56 3.73 -1.23
N LYS A 198 -8.76 3.53 -2.29
CA LYS A 198 -9.15 3.71 -3.69
C LYS A 198 -9.80 2.43 -4.23
N LEU A 199 -11.12 2.31 -4.06
CA LEU A 199 -11.85 1.08 -4.39
C LEU A 199 -11.74 0.66 -5.87
N ARG A 200 -11.53 1.60 -6.80
CA ARG A 200 -11.31 1.27 -8.22
C ARG A 200 -10.03 0.47 -8.41
N GLU A 201 -8.95 0.85 -7.73
CA GLU A 201 -7.67 0.13 -7.77
C GLU A 201 -7.81 -1.26 -7.18
N VAL A 202 -8.56 -1.39 -6.08
CA VAL A 202 -8.85 -2.69 -5.44
C VAL A 202 -9.57 -3.62 -6.41
N MET A 203 -10.61 -3.13 -7.09
CA MET A 203 -11.36 -3.91 -8.09
C MET A 203 -10.51 -4.35 -9.29
N GLU A 204 -9.45 -3.60 -9.59
CA GLU A 204 -8.59 -3.86 -10.74
C GLU A 204 -7.49 -4.88 -10.45
N ILE A 205 -6.83 -4.76 -9.27
CA ILE A 205 -5.59 -5.51 -9.00
C ILE A 205 -5.78 -6.67 -8.01
N CYS A 206 -6.77 -6.60 -7.11
CA CYS A 206 -6.93 -7.57 -6.03
C CYS A 206 -7.76 -8.79 -6.47
N ASP A 207 -7.43 -9.95 -5.91
CA ASP A 207 -8.18 -11.19 -6.09
C ASP A 207 -9.29 -11.31 -5.02
N THR A 208 -8.93 -10.94 -3.78
CA THR A 208 -9.82 -11.01 -2.61
C THR A 208 -9.78 -9.71 -1.81
N TYR A 209 -10.71 -9.60 -0.88
CA TYR A 209 -10.76 -8.46 0.05
C TYR A 209 -11.07 -8.92 1.47
N THR A 210 -10.62 -8.14 2.43
CA THR A 210 -11.00 -8.20 3.85
C THR A 210 -11.32 -6.79 4.31
N VAL A 211 -12.49 -6.57 4.91
CA VAL A 211 -12.91 -5.27 5.43
C VAL A 211 -12.89 -5.29 6.94
N LEU A 212 -12.17 -4.35 7.53
CA LEU A 212 -12.18 -4.06 8.96
C LEU A 212 -13.03 -2.82 9.23
N ARG A 213 -13.83 -2.89 10.29
CA ARG A 213 -14.59 -1.76 10.84
C ARG A 213 -14.67 -1.89 12.35
N ASP A 214 -14.34 -0.82 13.08
CA ASP A 214 -14.39 -0.75 14.55
C ASP A 214 -13.64 -1.90 15.25
N GLY A 215 -12.52 -2.33 14.66
CA GLY A 215 -11.70 -3.42 15.17
C GLY A 215 -12.22 -4.81 14.91
N VAL A 216 -13.25 -4.99 14.06
CA VAL A 216 -13.83 -6.28 13.71
C VAL A 216 -13.73 -6.52 12.20
N MET A 217 -13.52 -7.76 11.79
CA MET A 217 -13.67 -8.17 10.39
C MET A 217 -15.16 -8.29 10.06
N VAL A 218 -15.68 -7.39 9.20
CA VAL A 218 -17.10 -7.33 8.86
C VAL A 218 -17.45 -8.02 7.54
N ALA A 219 -16.50 -8.15 6.64
CA ALA A 219 -16.67 -8.85 5.36
C ALA A 219 -15.33 -9.34 4.82
N SER A 220 -15.35 -10.45 4.10
CA SER A 220 -14.24 -10.96 3.30
C SER A 220 -14.77 -11.81 2.16
N GLY A 221 -14.05 -11.87 1.03
CA GLY A 221 -14.47 -12.65 -0.12
C GLY A 221 -13.68 -12.36 -1.38
N SER A 222 -14.18 -12.84 -2.52
CA SER A 222 -13.62 -12.55 -3.83
C SER A 222 -14.07 -11.17 -4.32
N VAL A 223 -13.14 -10.38 -4.87
CA VAL A 223 -13.44 -9.07 -5.46
C VAL A 223 -14.43 -9.20 -6.64
N LYS A 224 -14.47 -10.36 -7.30
CA LYS A 224 -15.38 -10.62 -8.42
C LYS A 224 -16.87 -10.69 -8.03
N ASP A 225 -17.15 -10.92 -6.75
CA ASP A 225 -18.51 -11.13 -6.25
C ASP A 225 -19.13 -9.86 -5.66
N VAL A 226 -18.42 -8.73 -5.71
CA VAL A 226 -18.84 -7.46 -5.11
C VAL A 226 -18.63 -6.29 -6.07
N THR A 227 -19.28 -5.18 -5.78
CA THR A 227 -19.09 -3.90 -6.47
C THR A 227 -18.34 -2.91 -5.58
N THR A 228 -17.85 -1.80 -6.16
CA THR A 228 -17.28 -0.69 -5.37
C THR A 228 -18.26 -0.15 -4.35
N TYR A 229 -19.56 -0.16 -4.66
CA TYR A 229 -20.62 0.25 -3.74
C TYR A 229 -20.74 -0.69 -2.54
N ASP A 230 -20.69 -2.01 -2.77
CA ASP A 230 -20.75 -3.00 -1.69
C ASP A 230 -19.55 -2.85 -0.75
N LEU A 231 -18.35 -2.69 -1.30
CA LEU A 231 -17.13 -2.46 -0.51
C LEU A 231 -17.24 -1.17 0.32
N ALA A 232 -17.72 -0.07 -0.28
CA ALA A 232 -17.93 1.19 0.44
C ALA A 232 -18.94 1.00 1.58
N ARG A 233 -20.05 0.28 1.33
CA ARG A 233 -21.07 -0.01 2.35
C ARG A 233 -20.50 -0.86 3.48
N PHE A 234 -19.67 -1.86 3.21
CA PHE A 234 -19.02 -2.65 4.25
C PHE A 234 -18.10 -1.80 5.12
N MET A 235 -17.35 -0.88 4.50
CA MET A 235 -16.43 0.00 5.21
C MET A 235 -17.17 0.98 6.16
N VAL A 236 -18.22 1.64 5.66
CA VAL A 236 -18.95 2.70 6.39
C VAL A 236 -20.04 2.14 7.31
N GLY A 237 -20.65 0.99 6.96
CA GLY A 237 -21.64 0.28 7.78
C GLY A 237 -23.07 0.74 7.60
N HIS A 238 -23.34 1.72 6.76
CA HIS A 238 -24.68 2.17 6.38
C HIS A 238 -24.71 2.47 4.89
N ASP A 239 -25.89 2.58 4.32
CA ASP A 239 -26.00 2.90 2.88
C ASP A 239 -25.35 4.24 2.60
N VAL A 240 -24.37 4.21 1.69
CA VAL A 240 -23.74 5.43 1.20
C VAL A 240 -24.78 6.17 0.36
N ARG A 241 -25.33 7.25 0.92
CA ARG A 241 -26.29 8.07 0.19
C ARG A 241 -25.58 8.71 -1.01
N THR A 242 -25.90 8.21 -2.18
CA THR A 242 -25.50 8.82 -3.47
C THR A 242 -26.43 9.96 -3.88
N GLU A 243 -27.34 10.38 -2.97
CA GLU A 243 -28.20 11.53 -3.24
C GLU A 243 -27.33 12.78 -3.46
N LYS A 244 -27.55 13.43 -4.57
CA LYS A 244 -26.92 14.74 -4.84
C LYS A 244 -27.31 15.69 -3.72
N LEU A 245 -26.38 15.93 -2.79
CA LEU A 245 -26.51 17.01 -1.83
C LEU A 245 -26.56 18.31 -2.64
N GLY A 246 -27.74 18.90 -2.79
CA GLY A 246 -27.83 20.21 -3.44
C GLY A 246 -28.77 20.35 -4.63
N SER A 247 -29.63 19.37 -4.93
CA SER A 247 -30.66 19.56 -5.99
C SER A 247 -31.78 20.51 -5.57
N GLY A 248 -31.46 21.71 -5.16
CA GLY A 248 -32.50 22.67 -4.73
C GLY A 248 -32.00 23.97 -4.09
N ALA A 249 -30.70 24.10 -3.87
CA ALA A 249 -30.17 25.38 -3.39
C ALA A 249 -30.32 26.42 -4.52
N GLN A 250 -31.19 27.41 -4.32
CA GLN A 250 -31.23 28.57 -5.23
C GLN A 250 -29.87 29.27 -5.14
N ARG A 251 -29.21 29.46 -6.29
CA ARG A 251 -28.00 30.26 -6.37
C ARG A 251 -28.32 31.69 -5.86
N GLY A 252 -27.60 32.12 -4.86
CA GLY A 252 -27.70 33.46 -4.34
C GLY A 252 -27.00 34.50 -5.22
N GLU A 253 -26.61 35.62 -4.63
CA GLU A 253 -25.84 36.67 -5.30
C GLU A 253 -24.45 36.19 -5.71
N GLU A 254 -23.92 36.70 -6.82
CA GLU A 254 -22.53 36.49 -7.23
C GLU A 254 -21.58 37.01 -6.13
N ARG A 255 -20.66 36.17 -5.66
CA ARG A 255 -19.70 36.48 -4.61
C ARG A 255 -18.27 36.57 -5.12
N LEU A 256 -17.94 35.83 -6.16
CA LEU A 256 -16.63 35.86 -6.79
C LEU A 256 -16.81 35.73 -8.31
N SER A 257 -16.14 36.60 -9.05
CA SER A 257 -16.05 36.48 -10.52
C SER A 257 -14.59 36.63 -10.92
N LEU A 258 -14.06 35.64 -11.58
CA LEU A 258 -12.74 35.67 -12.23
C LEU A 258 -12.97 35.63 -13.73
N ARG A 259 -12.29 36.47 -14.49
CA ARG A 259 -12.39 36.49 -15.96
C ARG A 259 -11.01 36.55 -16.59
N GLY A 260 -10.73 35.66 -17.53
CA GLY A 260 -9.49 35.63 -18.28
C GLY A 260 -8.24 35.46 -17.42
N LEU A 261 -8.36 34.87 -16.22
CA LEU A 261 -7.24 34.69 -15.28
C LEU A 261 -6.15 33.83 -15.94
N THR A 262 -4.93 34.38 -16.00
CA THR A 262 -3.81 33.69 -16.66
C THR A 262 -2.56 33.81 -15.79
N GLN A 263 -1.87 32.68 -15.56
CA GLN A 263 -0.55 32.60 -14.94
C GLN A 263 0.31 31.55 -15.66
N GLU A 264 1.17 31.99 -16.53
CA GLU A 264 2.10 31.10 -17.26
C GLU A 264 3.15 30.49 -16.31
N PRO A 265 3.53 29.23 -16.48
CA PRO A 265 2.99 28.23 -17.42
C PRO A 265 1.81 27.42 -16.87
N HIS A 266 1.23 27.78 -15.73
CA HIS A 266 0.32 26.93 -14.96
C HIS A 266 -1.10 26.90 -15.49
N PHE A 267 -1.66 28.06 -15.88
CA PHE A 267 -3.03 28.14 -16.44
C PHE A 267 -3.24 29.39 -17.29
N ARG A 268 -4.18 29.30 -18.24
CA ARG A 268 -4.53 30.40 -19.16
C ARG A 268 -6.04 30.59 -19.29
N ASN A 269 -6.47 31.84 -19.32
CA ASN A 269 -7.83 32.25 -19.68
C ASN A 269 -8.92 31.49 -18.87
N ILE A 270 -8.76 31.43 -17.55
CA ILE A 270 -9.72 30.78 -16.66
C ILE A 270 -10.82 31.78 -16.30
N ASP A 271 -12.07 31.43 -16.58
CA ASP A 271 -13.26 32.08 -16.11
C ASP A 271 -13.92 31.25 -15.03
N LEU A 272 -14.27 31.86 -13.91
CA LEU A 272 -14.90 31.17 -12.78
C LEU A 272 -15.81 32.14 -12.03
N THR A 273 -17.05 31.70 -11.76
CA THR A 273 -17.99 32.48 -10.95
C THR A 273 -18.53 31.60 -9.82
N ALA A 274 -18.51 32.12 -8.60
CA ALA A 274 -19.09 31.47 -7.42
C ALA A 274 -20.20 32.33 -6.82
N TYR A 275 -21.29 31.67 -6.40
CA TYR A 275 -22.49 32.30 -5.87
C TYR A 275 -22.66 32.02 -4.38
N ALA A 276 -23.39 32.89 -3.66
CA ALA A 276 -23.73 32.66 -2.25
C ALA A 276 -24.54 31.34 -2.11
N GLY A 277 -24.14 30.51 -1.14
CA GLY A 277 -24.79 29.21 -0.88
C GLY A 277 -24.45 28.09 -1.87
N GLU A 278 -23.53 28.32 -2.81
CA GLU A 278 -23.04 27.32 -3.76
C GLU A 278 -21.79 26.63 -3.23
N VAL A 279 -21.67 25.32 -3.50
CA VAL A 279 -20.41 24.57 -3.39
C VAL A 279 -19.90 24.36 -4.81
N LEU A 280 -18.83 25.08 -5.17
CA LEU A 280 -18.22 25.01 -6.48
C LEU A 280 -17.01 24.07 -6.45
N GLY A 281 -17.01 23.04 -7.29
CA GLY A 281 -15.85 22.18 -7.53
C GLY A 281 -14.94 22.79 -8.60
N VAL A 282 -13.63 22.81 -8.36
CA VAL A 282 -12.60 23.32 -9.27
C VAL A 282 -11.61 22.23 -9.60
#